data_4b82bda4c3296081e320ff1f774a8836
#
_entry.id   4b82bda4c3296081e320ff1f774a8836
#
_cell.length_a   1.000
_cell.length_b   1.000
_cell.length_c   1.000
_cell.angle_alpha   90.00
_cell.angle_beta   90.00
_cell.angle_gamma   90.00
#
_symmetry.space_group_name_H-M   'P 1'
#
loop_
_entity.id
_entity.type
_entity.pdbx_description
1 polymer ?
#
loop_
_entity_poly.entity_id
_entity_poly.type
_entity_poly.pdbx_seq_one_letter_code
_entity_poly.pdbx_strand_id
1 'polypeptide(L)'
;MWKVMMMMETRIAKFEKVSREQFFKDMIDSFGVKYGVPGDGLLSEIYERIKLPQRATMGSAGYDIFTPVHIILEPGMTIKIPTGIRCRIEPGWFLGILPRSGHGFKYGVRLSNTFGIIDSDYFLSNNEGHIFVKLINDSCICKTVDIPTWQGMAQGIFLPFGITVDDECNTVRNGGFGSTDKPEYYI
;
A
#
# COMPACT_ATOMS: atom_id res chain seq x y z
N MET A 1 -31.27 23.25 -10.01
CA MET A 1 -30.30 23.16 -11.12
C MET A 1 -28.91 23.34 -10.53
N TRP A 2 -28.23 22.25 -10.18
CA TRP A 2 -26.87 22.27 -9.59
C TRP A 2 -25.91 22.67 -10.70
N LYS A 3 -25.31 23.84 -10.59
CA LYS A 3 -24.20 24.25 -11.44
C LYS A 3 -23.04 23.31 -11.10
N VAL A 4 -22.75 22.36 -11.99
CA VAL A 4 -21.51 21.58 -11.93
C VAL A 4 -20.39 22.57 -12.18
N MET A 5 -19.90 23.17 -11.09
CA MET A 5 -18.61 23.83 -11.10
C MET A 5 -17.61 22.68 -11.30
N MET A 6 -17.09 22.53 -12.51
CA MET A 6 -15.96 21.65 -12.80
C MET A 6 -14.83 22.13 -11.90
N MET A 7 -14.71 21.53 -10.70
CA MET A 7 -13.47 21.64 -9.94
C MET A 7 -12.39 21.03 -10.84
N MET A 8 -11.45 21.83 -11.30
CA MET A 8 -10.26 21.33 -11.98
C MET A 8 -9.61 20.35 -11.01
N GLU A 9 -9.68 19.04 -11.35
CA GLU A 9 -9.04 17.98 -10.56
C GLU A 9 -7.54 18.29 -10.51
N THR A 10 -7.04 18.62 -9.31
CA THR A 10 -5.61 18.86 -9.12
C THR A 10 -4.89 17.51 -9.19
N ARG A 11 -4.01 17.36 -10.16
CA ARG A 11 -3.20 16.15 -10.32
C ARG A 11 -1.91 16.28 -9.50
N ILE A 12 -1.85 15.56 -8.41
CA ILE A 12 -0.82 15.72 -7.36
C ILE A 12 0.07 14.48 -7.18
N ALA A 13 -0.18 13.42 -7.91
CA ALA A 13 0.55 12.18 -7.69
C ALA A 13 0.63 11.32 -8.96
N LYS A 14 1.62 10.40 -8.96
CA LYS A 14 1.81 9.40 -10.01
C LYS A 14 2.22 8.07 -9.40
N PHE A 15 1.47 7.01 -9.73
CA PHE A 15 1.87 5.63 -9.44
C PHE A 15 2.85 5.11 -10.48
N GLU A 16 3.85 4.37 -10.02
CA GLU A 16 4.87 3.72 -10.85
C GLU A 16 5.13 2.32 -10.29
N LYS A 17 5.68 1.41 -11.11
CA LYS A 17 6.26 0.17 -10.58
C LYS A 17 7.60 0.48 -9.92
N VAL A 18 7.96 -0.26 -8.87
CA VAL A 18 9.36 -0.32 -8.41
C VAL A 18 10.20 -1.06 -9.45
N SER A 19 11.52 -1.06 -9.31
CA SER A 19 12.37 -1.89 -10.19
C SER A 19 12.05 -3.38 -10.05
N ARG A 20 12.39 -4.16 -11.06
CA ARG A 20 12.24 -5.62 -11.03
C ARG A 20 13.05 -6.22 -9.88
N GLU A 21 14.26 -5.74 -9.69
CA GLU A 21 15.20 -6.15 -8.66
C GLU A 21 14.62 -5.92 -7.26
N GLN A 22 14.06 -4.74 -7.01
CA GLN A 22 13.45 -4.41 -5.73
C GLN A 22 12.21 -5.27 -5.48
N PHE A 23 11.35 -5.46 -6.49
CA PHE A 23 10.17 -6.31 -6.37
C PHE A 23 10.55 -7.75 -6.04
N PHE A 24 11.53 -8.33 -6.75
CA PHE A 24 11.98 -9.72 -6.53
C PHE A 24 12.52 -9.90 -5.12
N LYS A 25 13.40 -8.98 -4.69
CA LYS A 25 13.93 -8.98 -3.33
C LYS A 25 12.81 -9.02 -2.29
N ASP A 26 11.83 -8.12 -2.40
CA ASP A 26 10.77 -7.99 -1.40
C ASP A 26 9.78 -9.16 -1.44
N MET A 27 9.55 -9.76 -2.60
CA MET A 27 8.76 -10.99 -2.74
C MET A 27 9.45 -12.18 -2.07
N ILE A 28 10.76 -12.34 -2.26
CA ILE A 28 11.56 -13.38 -1.62
C ILE A 28 11.57 -13.17 -0.10
N ASP A 29 11.81 -11.95 0.36
CA ASP A 29 11.82 -11.62 1.79
C ASP A 29 10.45 -11.86 2.46
N SER A 30 9.35 -11.62 1.74
CA SER A 30 8.00 -11.78 2.29
C SER A 30 7.50 -13.23 2.25
N PHE A 31 7.87 -14.02 1.24
CA PHE A 31 7.29 -15.33 0.98
C PHE A 31 8.30 -16.47 0.88
N GLY A 32 9.57 -16.20 0.63
CA GLY A 32 10.59 -17.21 0.34
C GLY A 32 10.80 -18.22 1.47
N VAL A 33 10.76 -17.76 2.72
CA VAL A 33 10.95 -18.64 3.90
C VAL A 33 9.77 -19.60 4.08
N LYS A 34 8.56 -19.17 3.76
CA LYS A 34 7.34 -19.94 4.03
C LYS A 34 6.92 -20.85 2.87
N TYR A 35 7.17 -20.42 1.64
CA TYR A 35 6.63 -21.06 0.43
C TYR A 35 7.71 -21.55 -0.55
N GLY A 36 8.98 -21.48 -0.17
CA GLY A 36 10.12 -21.67 -1.07
C GLY A 36 10.40 -20.40 -1.90
N VAL A 37 11.63 -20.27 -2.40
CA VAL A 37 12.02 -19.14 -3.24
C VAL A 37 11.34 -19.31 -4.62
N PRO A 38 10.44 -18.39 -5.04
CA PRO A 38 9.86 -18.46 -6.37
C PRO A 38 10.98 -18.37 -7.41
N GLY A 39 10.91 -19.19 -8.45
CA GLY A 39 11.86 -19.11 -9.56
C GLY A 39 11.74 -17.75 -10.29
N ASP A 40 12.84 -17.26 -10.85
CA ASP A 40 12.91 -15.97 -11.55
C ASP A 40 11.87 -15.83 -12.68
N GLY A 41 11.53 -16.93 -13.33
CA GLY A 41 10.49 -16.95 -14.38
C GLY A 41 9.11 -16.57 -13.85
N LEU A 42 8.71 -17.13 -12.70
CA LEU A 42 7.42 -16.85 -12.07
C LEU A 42 7.37 -15.39 -11.55
N LEU A 43 8.43 -14.91 -10.88
CA LEU A 43 8.50 -13.53 -10.42
C LEU A 43 8.47 -12.54 -11.58
N SER A 44 9.12 -12.87 -12.70
CA SER A 44 9.09 -12.06 -13.92
C SER A 44 7.67 -11.96 -14.48
N GLU A 45 6.95 -13.07 -14.59
CA GLU A 45 5.56 -13.08 -15.07
C GLU A 45 4.65 -12.24 -14.15
N ILE A 46 4.79 -12.40 -12.84
CA ILE A 46 4.03 -11.60 -11.86
C ILE A 46 4.34 -10.10 -12.04
N TYR A 47 5.62 -9.73 -12.14
CA TYR A 47 6.03 -8.34 -12.29
C TYR A 47 5.47 -7.67 -13.55
N GLU A 48 5.50 -8.35 -14.68
CA GLU A 48 4.94 -7.80 -15.93
C GLU A 48 3.45 -7.51 -15.83
N ARG A 49 2.71 -8.33 -15.07
CA ARG A 49 1.26 -8.23 -14.89
C ARG A 49 0.83 -7.28 -13.76
N ILE A 50 1.77 -6.68 -13.00
CA ILE A 50 1.43 -5.69 -11.96
C ILE A 50 0.58 -4.58 -12.56
N LYS A 51 -0.60 -4.37 -11.96
CA LYS A 51 -1.52 -3.30 -12.30
C LYS A 51 -1.28 -2.10 -11.41
N LEU A 52 -1.13 -0.93 -12.01
CA LEU A 52 -1.10 0.33 -11.24
C LEU A 52 -2.48 0.63 -10.65
N PRO A 53 -2.55 1.28 -9.48
CA PRO A 53 -3.81 1.63 -8.84
C PRO A 53 -4.73 2.46 -9.73
N GLN A 54 -6.02 2.18 -9.69
CA GLN A 54 -7.03 2.82 -10.54
C GLN A 54 -8.28 3.17 -9.75
N ARG A 55 -8.91 4.30 -10.10
CA ARG A 55 -10.25 4.64 -9.62
C ARG A 55 -11.30 3.83 -10.38
N ALA A 56 -12.28 3.29 -9.67
CA ALA A 56 -13.35 2.51 -10.29
C ALA A 56 -14.30 3.37 -11.13
N THR A 57 -14.55 4.62 -10.70
CA THR A 57 -15.44 5.56 -11.38
C THR A 57 -14.86 6.97 -11.36
N MET A 58 -15.41 7.87 -12.17
CA MET A 58 -15.00 9.27 -12.24
C MET A 58 -15.18 10.01 -10.89
N GLY A 59 -16.17 9.64 -10.09
CA GLY A 59 -16.45 10.23 -8.78
C GLY A 59 -15.77 9.51 -7.61
N SER A 60 -15.02 8.41 -7.85
CA SER A 60 -14.33 7.70 -6.79
C SER A 60 -13.11 8.50 -6.30
N ALA A 61 -12.96 8.69 -4.99
CA ALA A 61 -11.73 9.21 -4.38
C ALA A 61 -10.67 8.12 -4.25
N GLY A 62 -11.09 6.87 -4.03
CA GLY A 62 -10.21 5.73 -3.78
C GLY A 62 -9.64 5.14 -5.06
N TYR A 63 -8.34 4.83 -5.00
CA TYR A 63 -7.62 4.05 -6.01
C TYR A 63 -7.52 2.60 -5.54
N ASP A 64 -8.08 1.65 -6.27
CA ASP A 64 -7.94 0.23 -5.96
C ASP A 64 -6.49 -0.22 -6.11
N ILE A 65 -5.95 -0.86 -5.06
CA ILE A 65 -4.62 -1.48 -5.03
C ILE A 65 -4.82 -2.98 -5.21
N PHE A 66 -4.19 -3.54 -6.24
CA PHE A 66 -4.36 -4.93 -6.65
C PHE A 66 -3.30 -5.83 -6.02
N THR A 67 -3.71 -7.04 -5.61
CA THR A 67 -2.75 -8.02 -5.10
C THR A 67 -2.01 -8.72 -6.24
N PRO A 68 -0.67 -8.84 -6.19
CA PRO A 68 0.08 -9.61 -7.17
C PRO A 68 0.05 -11.12 -6.90
N VAL A 69 -0.49 -11.55 -5.77
CA VAL A 69 -0.58 -12.95 -5.35
C VAL A 69 -2.01 -13.32 -4.95
N HIS A 70 -2.35 -14.61 -4.99
CA HIS A 70 -3.58 -15.12 -4.42
C HIS A 70 -3.50 -15.07 -2.89
N ILE A 71 -4.49 -14.48 -2.24
CA ILE A 71 -4.57 -14.34 -0.78
C ILE A 71 -5.64 -15.27 -0.25
N ILE A 72 -5.21 -16.26 0.55
CA ILE A 72 -6.10 -17.06 1.39
C ILE A 72 -5.73 -16.74 2.83
N LEU A 73 -6.64 -16.13 3.58
CA LEU A 73 -6.38 -15.63 4.92
C LEU A 73 -7.42 -16.14 5.90
N GLU A 74 -7.03 -17.08 6.73
CA GLU A 74 -7.87 -17.64 7.78
C GLU A 74 -8.11 -16.61 8.90
N PRO A 75 -9.16 -16.76 9.71
CA PRO A 75 -9.44 -15.90 10.86
C PRO A 75 -8.24 -15.78 11.80
N GLY A 76 -7.93 -14.56 12.22
CA GLY A 76 -6.78 -14.23 13.08
C GLY A 76 -5.43 -14.18 12.37
N MET A 77 -5.35 -14.62 11.11
CA MET A 77 -4.09 -14.64 10.36
C MET A 77 -3.79 -13.27 9.72
N THR A 78 -2.49 -13.03 9.52
CA THR A 78 -1.99 -11.84 8.83
C THR A 78 -1.16 -12.21 7.62
N ILE A 79 -1.16 -11.33 6.61
CA ILE A 79 -0.29 -11.44 5.45
C ILE A 79 0.30 -10.07 5.10
N LYS A 80 1.61 -10.01 4.82
CA LYS A 80 2.30 -8.82 4.31
C LYS A 80 2.57 -9.02 2.83
N ILE A 81 2.11 -8.08 2.01
CA ILE A 81 2.12 -8.20 0.55
C ILE A 81 2.94 -7.06 -0.04
N PRO A 82 4.07 -7.35 -0.71
CA PRO A 82 4.76 -6.41 -1.57
C PRO A 82 3.88 -6.14 -2.80
N THR A 83 3.48 -4.90 -3.02
CA THR A 83 2.52 -4.56 -4.09
C THR A 83 3.16 -4.41 -5.47
N GLY A 84 4.47 -4.21 -5.52
CA GLY A 84 5.22 -3.88 -6.72
C GLY A 84 5.05 -2.43 -7.18
N ILE A 85 4.38 -1.59 -6.40
CA ILE A 85 4.12 -0.20 -6.73
C ILE A 85 4.77 0.77 -5.75
N ARG A 86 5.03 1.98 -6.25
CA ARG A 86 5.44 3.16 -5.50
C ARG A 86 4.63 4.36 -5.96
N CYS A 87 4.62 5.45 -5.20
CA CYS A 87 3.85 6.63 -5.53
C CYS A 87 4.68 7.90 -5.34
N ARG A 88 4.86 8.66 -6.43
CA ARG A 88 5.37 10.04 -6.35
C ARG A 88 4.21 10.93 -5.96
N ILE A 89 4.39 11.74 -4.93
CA ILE A 89 3.34 12.58 -4.34
C ILE A 89 3.90 14.00 -4.20
N GLU A 90 3.13 15.01 -4.58
CA GLU A 90 3.50 16.41 -4.38
C GLU A 90 3.56 16.77 -2.88
N PRO A 91 4.49 17.67 -2.45
CA PRO A 91 4.56 18.15 -1.08
C PRO A 91 3.20 18.68 -0.58
N GLY A 92 2.91 18.47 0.71
CA GLY A 92 1.63 18.84 1.33
C GLY A 92 0.52 17.80 1.16
N TRP A 93 0.82 16.65 0.51
CA TRP A 93 -0.11 15.54 0.33
C TRP A 93 0.53 14.23 0.78
N PHE A 94 -0.30 13.30 1.22
CA PHE A 94 0.09 11.91 1.46
C PHE A 94 -0.94 10.94 0.87
N LEU A 95 -0.55 9.70 0.68
CA LEU A 95 -1.44 8.63 0.27
C LEU A 95 -1.83 7.80 1.50
N GLY A 96 -3.11 7.90 1.89
CA GLY A 96 -3.70 7.07 2.93
C GLY A 96 -4.13 5.72 2.36
N ILE A 97 -3.66 4.62 2.94
CA ILE A 97 -4.06 3.25 2.56
C ILE A 97 -5.13 2.74 3.54
N LEU A 98 -6.22 2.22 2.98
CA LEU A 98 -7.38 1.72 3.72
C LEU A 98 -7.80 0.32 3.20
N PRO A 99 -8.52 -0.48 4.01
CA PRO A 99 -9.14 -1.70 3.51
C PRO A 99 -10.25 -1.34 2.52
N ARG A 100 -10.57 -2.27 1.61
CA ARG A 100 -11.77 -2.14 0.79
C ARG A 100 -13.02 -2.44 1.62
N SER A 101 -14.06 -1.63 1.43
CA SER A 101 -15.33 -1.76 2.16
C SER A 101 -15.93 -3.17 2.05
N GLY A 102 -15.91 -3.77 0.87
CA GLY A 102 -16.45 -5.12 0.67
C GLY A 102 -15.76 -6.20 1.50
N HIS A 103 -14.45 -6.14 1.65
CA HIS A 103 -13.69 -7.08 2.49
C HIS A 103 -13.87 -6.77 3.99
N GLY A 104 -13.91 -5.48 4.36
CA GLY A 104 -14.16 -5.05 5.73
C GLY A 104 -15.53 -5.49 6.23
N PHE A 105 -16.59 -5.19 5.48
CA PHE A 105 -17.95 -5.52 5.89
C PHE A 105 -18.27 -7.03 5.89
N LYS A 106 -17.77 -7.77 4.91
CA LYS A 106 -18.09 -9.21 4.78
C LYS A 106 -17.24 -10.12 5.68
N TYR A 107 -15.98 -9.73 5.92
CA TYR A 107 -14.99 -10.61 6.52
C TYR A 107 -14.23 -9.98 7.68
N GLY A 108 -14.48 -8.72 8.03
CA GLY A 108 -13.69 -8.02 9.04
C GLY A 108 -12.22 -7.80 8.65
N VAL A 109 -11.90 -7.81 7.36
CA VAL A 109 -10.53 -7.55 6.89
C VAL A 109 -10.17 -6.10 7.15
N ARG A 110 -9.04 -5.89 7.81
CA ARG A 110 -8.46 -4.56 8.02
C ARG A 110 -6.96 -4.55 7.77
N LEU A 111 -6.38 -3.38 7.71
CA LEU A 111 -4.92 -3.24 7.76
C LEU A 111 -4.43 -3.53 9.17
N SER A 112 -3.28 -4.21 9.31
CA SER A 112 -2.67 -4.48 10.62
C SER A 112 -2.32 -3.20 11.39
N ASN A 113 -1.95 -2.14 10.67
CA ASN A 113 -1.66 -0.80 11.21
C ASN A 113 -2.87 0.15 11.17
N THR A 114 -4.09 -0.37 10.97
CA THR A 114 -5.35 0.37 10.89
C THR A 114 -5.42 1.32 9.69
N PHE A 115 -4.47 2.25 9.55
CA PHE A 115 -4.36 3.23 8.48
C PHE A 115 -2.89 3.33 8.04
N GLY A 116 -2.62 3.09 6.78
CA GLY A 116 -1.27 3.22 6.23
C GLY A 116 -1.03 4.64 5.73
N ILE A 117 0.09 5.25 6.10
CA ILE A 117 0.50 6.56 5.62
C ILE A 117 1.71 6.39 4.71
N ILE A 118 1.59 6.85 3.47
CA ILE A 118 2.67 6.92 2.49
C ILE A 118 2.96 8.41 2.26
N ASP A 119 4.03 8.87 2.85
CA ASP A 119 4.49 10.25 2.76
C ASP A 119 5.12 10.54 1.40
N SER A 120 5.19 11.81 1.01
CA SER A 120 5.74 12.23 -0.28
C SER A 120 7.24 11.90 -0.43
N ASP A 121 8.01 11.96 0.66
CA ASP A 121 9.44 11.64 0.70
C ASP A 121 9.74 10.13 0.70
N TYR A 122 8.74 9.27 1.00
CA TYR A 122 8.91 7.82 0.98
C TYR A 122 9.34 7.28 -0.39
N PHE A 123 8.99 7.98 -1.47
CA PHE A 123 9.37 7.62 -2.83
C PHE A 123 10.88 7.45 -3.04
N LEU A 124 11.70 8.19 -2.27
CA LEU A 124 13.17 8.19 -2.34
C LEU A 124 13.83 7.26 -1.34
N SER A 125 13.06 6.47 -0.59
CA SER A 125 13.60 5.51 0.38
C SER A 125 14.43 4.41 -0.27
N ASN A 126 15.32 3.74 0.52
CA ASN A 126 16.24 2.68 0.04
C ASN A 126 15.53 1.50 -0.63
N ASN A 127 14.24 1.28 -0.33
CA ASN A 127 13.39 0.30 -0.99
C ASN A 127 12.61 0.88 -2.18
N GLU A 128 13.10 1.98 -2.78
CA GLU A 128 12.47 2.72 -3.89
C GLU A 128 11.06 3.24 -3.57
N GLY A 129 10.69 3.38 -2.29
CA GLY A 129 9.33 3.73 -1.89
C GLY A 129 8.31 2.62 -2.14
N HIS A 130 8.74 1.36 -2.14
CA HIS A 130 7.88 0.21 -2.37
C HIS A 130 6.77 0.11 -1.32
N ILE A 131 5.54 0.18 -1.75
CA ILE A 131 4.36 0.13 -0.89
C ILE A 131 4.05 -1.32 -0.53
N PHE A 132 3.92 -1.58 0.78
CA PHE A 132 3.46 -2.86 1.30
C PHE A 132 2.08 -2.71 1.91
N VAL A 133 1.25 -3.74 1.75
CA VAL A 133 -0.04 -3.85 2.43
C VAL A 133 0.01 -5.04 3.38
N LYS A 134 -0.22 -4.80 4.67
CA LYS A 134 -0.35 -5.87 5.65
C LYS A 134 -1.81 -5.99 6.09
N LEU A 135 -2.45 -7.09 5.69
CA LEU A 135 -3.84 -7.39 6.03
C LEU A 135 -3.92 -8.34 7.23
N ILE A 136 -5.00 -8.20 7.98
CA ILE A 136 -5.45 -9.15 8.99
C ILE A 136 -6.90 -9.53 8.72
N ASN A 137 -7.22 -10.81 8.84
CA ASN A 137 -8.60 -11.29 8.91
C ASN A 137 -9.05 -11.27 10.38
N ASP A 138 -9.71 -10.20 10.78
CA ASP A 138 -10.22 -9.98 12.15
C ASP A 138 -11.69 -10.45 12.27
N SER A 139 -12.05 -11.48 11.51
CA SER A 139 -13.41 -11.99 11.47
C SER A 139 -13.78 -12.76 12.73
N CYS A 140 -14.80 -12.29 13.46
CA CYS A 140 -15.43 -13.03 14.54
C CYS A 140 -16.37 -14.16 14.07
N ILE A 141 -16.66 -14.25 12.76
CA ILE A 141 -17.56 -15.23 12.17
C ILE A 141 -16.85 -16.41 11.51
N CYS A 142 -15.58 -16.61 11.81
CA CYS A 142 -14.75 -17.72 11.35
C CYS A 142 -14.75 -17.94 9.83
N LYS A 143 -14.81 -16.87 9.04
CA LYS A 143 -14.76 -16.97 7.57
C LYS A 143 -13.35 -16.75 7.04
N THR A 144 -12.89 -17.64 6.22
CA THR A 144 -11.66 -17.48 5.44
C THR A 144 -11.89 -16.44 4.35
N VAL A 145 -10.95 -15.52 4.20
CA VAL A 145 -10.90 -14.54 3.12
C VAL A 145 -10.17 -15.13 1.93
N ASP A 146 -10.78 -15.03 0.77
CA ASP A 146 -10.22 -15.45 -0.51
C ASP A 146 -10.22 -14.26 -1.47
N ILE A 147 -9.02 -13.77 -1.82
CA ILE A 147 -8.83 -12.68 -2.78
C ILE A 147 -7.92 -13.18 -3.91
N PRO A 148 -8.50 -13.49 -5.07
CA PRO A 148 -7.74 -13.94 -6.23
C PRO A 148 -6.68 -12.93 -6.66
N THR A 149 -5.61 -13.43 -7.27
CA THR A 149 -4.56 -12.60 -7.88
C THR A 149 -5.17 -11.55 -8.81
N TRP A 150 -4.63 -10.36 -8.79
CA TRP A 150 -5.04 -9.19 -9.58
C TRP A 150 -6.42 -8.60 -9.20
N GLN A 151 -6.98 -9.00 -8.09
CA GLN A 151 -8.14 -8.32 -7.51
C GLN A 151 -7.71 -7.24 -6.52
N GLY A 152 -8.59 -6.24 -6.32
CA GLY A 152 -8.36 -5.16 -5.37
C GLY A 152 -8.36 -5.70 -3.94
N MET A 153 -7.25 -5.52 -3.21
CA MET A 153 -7.10 -5.95 -1.81
C MET A 153 -7.21 -4.79 -0.82
N ALA A 154 -6.85 -3.60 -1.24
CA ALA A 154 -6.89 -2.36 -0.48
C ALA A 154 -7.27 -1.19 -1.39
N GLN A 155 -7.41 0.00 -0.82
CA GLN A 155 -7.60 1.23 -1.58
C GLN A 155 -6.73 2.35 -1.01
N GLY A 156 -6.31 3.27 -1.88
CA GLY A 156 -5.56 4.46 -1.52
C GLY A 156 -6.35 5.74 -1.77
N ILE A 157 -6.27 6.71 -0.88
CA ILE A 157 -6.89 8.04 -1.02
C ILE A 157 -5.82 9.10 -0.78
N PHE A 158 -5.73 10.11 -1.64
CA PHE A 158 -4.85 11.25 -1.41
C PHE A 158 -5.52 12.27 -0.49
N LEU A 159 -4.78 12.69 0.53
CA LEU A 159 -5.23 13.65 1.54
C LEU A 159 -4.17 14.74 1.73
N PRO A 160 -4.57 16.03 1.88
CA PRO A 160 -3.65 17.09 2.26
C PRO A 160 -3.36 17.00 3.76
N PHE A 161 -2.20 17.53 4.18
CA PHE A 161 -1.86 17.67 5.59
C PHE A 161 -1.28 19.05 5.87
N GLY A 162 -1.38 19.49 7.13
CA GLY A 162 -0.75 20.69 7.65
C GLY A 162 0.44 20.35 8.54
N ILE A 163 1.31 21.31 8.77
CA ILE A 163 2.40 21.28 9.76
C ILE A 163 2.15 22.32 10.84
N THR A 164 2.79 22.20 11.99
CA THR A 164 2.70 23.21 13.05
C THR A 164 3.48 24.46 12.68
N VAL A 165 3.14 25.59 13.29
CA VAL A 165 3.80 26.89 12.98
C VAL A 165 5.25 26.95 13.44
N ASP A 166 5.65 26.08 14.33
CA ASP A 166 6.97 25.92 14.91
C ASP A 166 7.71 24.67 14.41
N ASP A 167 7.26 24.08 13.31
CA ASP A 167 7.90 22.92 12.69
C ASP A 167 9.26 23.34 12.09
N GLU A 168 10.34 22.74 12.59
CA GLU A 168 11.71 22.94 12.12
C GLU A 168 12.30 21.64 11.50
N CYS A 169 11.46 20.64 11.20
CA CYS A 169 11.92 19.37 10.65
C CYS A 169 12.48 19.54 9.24
N ASN A 170 13.78 19.31 9.08
CA ASN A 170 14.49 19.35 7.80
C ASN A 170 15.24 18.04 7.48
N THR A 171 14.92 16.97 8.21
CA THR A 171 15.54 15.65 8.04
C THR A 171 14.94 14.94 6.83
N VAL A 172 15.79 14.40 5.95
CA VAL A 172 15.36 13.58 4.81
C VAL A 172 15.14 12.13 5.27
N ARG A 173 14.01 11.55 4.91
CA ARG A 173 13.68 10.14 5.20
C ARG A 173 14.65 9.19 4.48
N ASN A 174 15.08 8.16 5.21
CA ASN A 174 15.85 7.06 4.65
C ASN A 174 15.31 5.72 5.18
N GLY A 175 14.24 5.21 4.54
CA GLY A 175 13.59 3.96 4.89
C GLY A 175 12.12 4.09 5.27
N GLY A 176 11.48 2.98 5.65
CA GLY A 176 10.07 2.87 6.04
C GLY A 176 9.88 1.92 7.22
N PHE A 177 8.63 1.74 7.67
CA PHE A 177 8.24 0.78 8.72
C PHE A 177 8.98 0.95 10.06
N GLY A 178 9.09 2.19 10.57
CA GLY A 178 9.76 2.47 11.85
C GLY A 178 11.26 2.81 11.72
N SER A 179 11.79 2.97 10.51
CA SER A 179 13.20 3.36 10.30
C SER A 179 13.55 4.76 10.80
N THR A 180 12.56 5.58 11.15
CA THR A 180 12.73 6.89 11.80
C THR A 180 12.89 6.78 13.31
N ASP A 181 12.61 5.61 13.91
CA ASP A 181 12.83 5.37 15.31
C ASP A 181 14.34 5.20 15.54
N LYS A 182 14.99 6.21 16.12
CA LYS A 182 16.34 6.02 16.63
C LYS A 182 16.27 5.03 17.79
N PRO A 183 17.18 4.03 17.88
CA PRO A 183 17.26 3.20 19.07
C PRO A 183 17.85 4.05 20.20
N GLU A 184 17.05 4.85 20.85
CA GLU A 184 17.40 5.54 22.08
C GLU A 184 16.72 4.85 23.26
N TYR A 185 17.51 3.98 23.91
CA TYR A 185 17.45 3.61 25.32
C TYR A 185 16.12 3.10 25.88
N TYR A 186 15.91 1.81 25.75
CA TYR A 186 15.23 1.10 26.84
C TYR A 186 16.26 0.94 27.99
N ILE A 187 16.20 1.81 29.01
CA ILE A 187 16.77 1.61 30.33
C ILE A 187 15.80 0.78 31.17
#